data_bdab45238c9003c6a65ebd6f4440e11a
#
_entry.id   bdab45238c9003c6a65ebd6f4440e11a
#
_cell.length_a   1.000
_cell.length_b   1.000
_cell.length_c   1.000
_cell.angle_alpha   90.00
_cell.angle_beta   90.00
_cell.angle_gamma   90.00
#
_symmetry.space_group_name_H-M   'P 1'
#
loop_
_entity.id
_entity.type
_entity.pdbx_description
1 polymer ?
#
loop_
_entity_poly.entity_id
_entity_poly.type
_entity_poly.pdbx_seq_one_letter_code
_entity_poly.pdbx_strand_id
1 'polypeptide(L)'
;NYHMGVTAENVAKKFNISRKQQDEFALQSQKKTEIAIENNKFDDEIVKINHKGIILEKDEHPRKDSKLSDLEKLKTAFKDGGTVTPGNSSGINDGAAALLLTTFKEAQQNSLKPLAKIISWASVGLEPSLMGLGPIEAIHQASKKVNWNLNEIDLFEINEAFAAQAIAVISLSLIHI
;
A
#
# COMPACT_ATOMS: atom_id res chain seq x y z
N ASN A 1 6.67 13.94 -19.53
CA ASN A 1 7.39 13.64 -18.29
C ASN A 1 6.67 14.36 -17.15
N TYR A 2 6.07 13.62 -16.20
CA TYR A 2 5.28 14.18 -15.09
C TYR A 2 5.39 13.30 -13.84
N HIS A 3 5.07 13.86 -12.69
CA HIS A 3 5.15 13.19 -11.39
C HIS A 3 4.11 12.06 -11.27
N MET A 4 4.41 11.01 -10.50
CA MET A 4 3.49 9.89 -10.24
C MET A 4 2.14 10.31 -9.67
N GLY A 5 2.07 11.40 -8.91
CA GLY A 5 0.80 11.96 -8.44
C GLY A 5 -0.13 12.40 -9.58
N VAL A 6 0.42 12.80 -10.73
CA VAL A 6 -0.39 13.07 -11.93
C VAL A 6 -0.98 11.78 -12.51
N THR A 7 -0.29 10.64 -12.40
CA THR A 7 -0.88 9.35 -12.80
C THR A 7 -2.04 8.96 -11.88
N ALA A 8 -1.95 9.28 -10.59
CA ALA A 8 -3.07 9.09 -9.66
C ALA A 8 -4.28 9.97 -10.02
N GLU A 9 -4.07 11.23 -10.41
CA GLU A 9 -5.13 12.11 -10.95
C GLU A 9 -5.75 11.52 -12.23
N ASN A 10 -4.94 10.91 -13.12
CA ASN A 10 -5.45 10.26 -14.31
C ASN A 10 -6.35 9.06 -13.97
N VAL A 11 -5.95 8.26 -12.99
CA VAL A 11 -6.78 7.14 -12.48
C VAL A 11 -8.06 7.67 -11.85
N ALA A 12 -7.99 8.67 -10.97
CA ALA A 12 -9.15 9.28 -10.34
C ALA A 12 -10.15 9.79 -11.39
N LYS A 13 -9.67 10.51 -12.40
CA LYS A 13 -10.49 11.01 -13.50
C LYS A 13 -11.11 9.90 -14.34
N LYS A 14 -10.32 8.90 -14.73
CA LYS A 14 -10.77 7.81 -15.61
C LYS A 14 -11.86 6.96 -14.97
N PHE A 15 -11.79 6.74 -13.66
CA PHE A 15 -12.72 5.88 -12.92
C PHE A 15 -13.70 6.67 -12.04
N ASN A 16 -13.78 8.00 -12.22
CA ASN A 16 -14.69 8.87 -11.47
C ASN A 16 -14.54 8.74 -9.94
N ILE A 17 -13.33 8.57 -9.45
CA ILE A 17 -13.05 8.49 -8.02
C ILE A 17 -12.95 9.91 -7.47
N SER A 18 -13.94 10.30 -6.69
CA SER A 18 -14.05 11.66 -6.16
C SER A 18 -12.99 11.93 -5.06
N ARG A 19 -12.73 13.21 -4.80
CA ARG A 19 -11.92 13.67 -3.69
C ARG A 19 -12.43 13.12 -2.35
N LYS A 20 -13.74 13.14 -2.15
CA LYS A 20 -14.36 12.62 -0.93
C LYS A 20 -14.07 11.13 -0.71
N GLN A 21 -14.23 10.30 -1.73
CA GLN A 21 -13.90 8.88 -1.63
C GLN A 21 -12.43 8.64 -1.29
N GLN A 22 -11.52 9.42 -1.86
CA GLN A 22 -10.09 9.33 -1.57
C GLN A 22 -9.78 9.72 -0.12
N ASP A 23 -10.38 10.81 0.37
CA ASP A 23 -10.17 11.27 1.75
C ASP A 23 -10.80 10.31 2.77
N GLU A 24 -11.97 9.74 2.48
CA GLU A 24 -12.62 8.71 3.32
C GLU A 24 -11.76 7.44 3.40
N PHE A 25 -11.20 6.99 2.27
CA PHE A 25 -10.28 5.86 2.22
C PHE A 25 -9.03 6.11 3.07
N ALA A 26 -8.38 7.26 2.87
CA ALA A 26 -7.19 7.66 3.62
C ALA A 26 -7.47 7.76 5.13
N LEU A 27 -8.61 8.32 5.51
CA LEU A 27 -9.04 8.38 6.91
C LEU A 27 -9.21 6.98 7.52
N GLN A 28 -9.81 6.05 6.78
CA GLN A 28 -9.96 4.66 7.26
C GLN A 28 -8.60 3.99 7.45
N SER A 29 -7.66 4.19 6.53
CA SER A 29 -6.28 3.69 6.65
C SER A 29 -5.59 4.23 7.89
N GLN A 30 -5.67 5.54 8.16
CA GLN A 30 -5.13 6.15 9.39
C GLN A 30 -5.75 5.55 10.66
N LYS A 31 -7.06 5.37 10.70
CA LYS A 31 -7.76 4.77 11.85
C LYS A 31 -7.38 3.31 12.09
N LYS A 32 -7.27 2.51 11.03
CA LYS A 32 -6.79 1.12 11.14
C LYS A 32 -5.36 1.07 11.69
N THR A 33 -4.49 1.95 11.22
CA THR A 33 -3.10 2.08 11.69
C THR A 33 -3.05 2.50 13.16
N GLU A 34 -3.85 3.47 13.57
CA GLU A 34 -3.94 3.90 14.97
C GLU A 34 -4.33 2.74 15.90
N ILE A 35 -5.39 2.01 15.55
CA ILE A 35 -5.84 0.83 16.29
C ILE A 35 -4.74 -0.25 16.33
N ALA A 36 -4.02 -0.48 15.23
CA ALA A 36 -2.94 -1.45 15.19
C ALA A 36 -1.77 -1.05 16.10
N ILE A 37 -1.39 0.23 16.11
CA ILE A 37 -0.36 0.78 17.02
C ILE A 37 -0.79 0.64 18.48
N GLU A 38 -2.02 1.01 18.83
CA GLU A 38 -2.56 0.92 20.19
C GLU A 38 -2.62 -0.53 20.70
N ASN A 39 -2.76 -1.49 19.79
CA ASN A 39 -2.74 -2.92 20.10
C ASN A 39 -1.35 -3.56 19.94
N ASN A 40 -0.28 -2.78 19.83
CA ASN A 40 1.12 -3.23 19.74
C ASN A 40 1.39 -4.23 18.59
N LYS A 41 0.65 -4.09 17.47
CA LYS A 41 0.74 -5.03 16.33
C LYS A 41 2.06 -4.93 15.58
N PHE A 42 2.78 -3.82 15.72
CA PHE A 42 4.06 -3.57 15.03
C PHE A 42 5.30 -3.75 15.92
N ASP A 43 5.12 -4.03 17.21
CA ASP A 43 6.24 -4.04 18.17
C ASP A 43 7.33 -5.08 17.83
N ASP A 44 6.92 -6.23 17.29
CA ASP A 44 7.84 -7.29 16.88
C ASP A 44 8.55 -7.00 15.54
N GLU A 45 8.09 -6.02 14.78
CA GLU A 45 8.61 -5.69 13.45
C GLU A 45 9.53 -4.47 13.47
N ILE A 46 9.35 -3.56 14.45
CA ILE A 46 10.10 -2.31 14.54
C ILE A 46 11.44 -2.54 15.21
N VAL A 47 12.52 -2.25 14.48
CA VAL A 47 13.88 -2.26 15.01
C VAL A 47 14.28 -0.85 15.43
N LYS A 48 14.57 -0.67 16.72
CA LYS A 48 15.03 0.63 17.25
C LYS A 48 16.38 1.01 16.66
N ILE A 49 16.48 2.23 16.16
CA ILE A 49 17.71 2.79 15.60
C ILE A 49 18.21 3.90 16.51
N ASN A 50 19.49 3.82 16.89
CA ASN A 50 20.16 4.92 17.58
C ASN A 50 21.18 5.55 16.62
N HIS A 51 20.97 6.78 16.26
CA HIS A 51 21.89 7.58 15.47
C HIS A 51 22.24 8.88 16.19
N LYS A 52 23.52 9.01 16.59
CA LYS A 52 24.04 10.20 17.28
C LYS A 52 23.21 10.63 18.51
N GLY A 53 22.72 9.65 19.28
CA GLY A 53 21.92 9.89 20.48
C GLY A 53 20.42 10.14 20.24
N ILE A 54 19.98 10.14 18.98
CA ILE A 54 18.56 10.19 18.62
C ILE A 54 18.08 8.76 18.47
N ILE A 55 17.09 8.38 19.28
CA ILE A 55 16.46 7.05 19.21
C ILE A 55 15.19 7.16 18.36
N LEU A 56 15.16 6.43 17.25
CA LEU A 56 13.99 6.25 16.42
C LEU A 56 13.42 4.86 16.70
N GLU A 57 12.22 4.80 17.26
CA GLU A 57 11.56 3.56 17.68
C GLU A 57 10.08 3.50 17.31
N LYS A 58 9.59 4.49 16.57
CA LYS A 58 8.20 4.57 16.11
C LYS A 58 8.16 5.15 14.71
N ASP A 59 7.20 4.69 13.93
CA ASP A 59 6.86 5.33 12.66
C ASP A 59 6.32 6.74 12.90
N GLU A 60 6.88 7.74 12.19
CA GLU A 60 6.54 9.15 12.37
C GLU A 60 5.40 9.61 11.44
N HIS A 61 5.09 8.81 10.40
CA HIS A 61 4.10 9.21 9.40
C HIS A 61 2.64 9.08 9.86
N PRO A 62 2.23 8.07 10.66
CA PRO A 62 0.85 7.94 11.11
C PRO A 62 0.32 9.17 11.84
N ARG A 63 -0.90 9.58 11.50
CA ARG A 63 -1.57 10.76 12.04
C ARG A 63 -2.70 10.35 12.97
N LYS A 64 -2.39 10.29 14.26
CA LYS A 64 -3.39 10.03 15.30
C LYS A 64 -4.48 11.11 15.28
N ASP A 65 -5.70 10.74 15.69
CA ASP A 65 -6.86 11.64 15.78
C ASP A 65 -7.26 12.32 14.44
N SER A 66 -6.87 11.76 13.29
CA SER A 66 -7.24 12.29 11.97
C SER A 66 -8.75 12.40 11.80
N LYS A 67 -9.21 13.49 11.18
CA LYS A 67 -10.62 13.75 10.87
C LYS A 67 -10.82 14.06 9.40
N LEU A 68 -11.96 13.69 8.86
CA LEU A 68 -12.30 13.99 7.46
C LEU A 68 -12.24 15.49 7.16
N SER A 69 -12.73 16.31 8.11
CA SER A 69 -12.70 17.78 8.00
C SER A 69 -11.29 18.38 7.87
N ASP A 70 -10.26 17.67 8.30
CA ASP A 70 -8.87 18.12 8.17
C ASP A 70 -8.30 17.73 6.80
N LEU A 71 -8.66 16.55 6.29
CA LEU A 71 -8.31 16.11 4.93
C LEU A 71 -8.97 17.01 3.86
N GLU A 72 -10.23 17.35 4.03
CA GLU A 72 -10.98 18.21 3.12
C GLU A 72 -10.36 19.60 2.90
N LYS A 73 -9.68 20.13 3.92
CA LYS A 73 -8.98 21.44 3.85
C LYS A 73 -7.67 21.41 3.08
N LEU A 74 -7.12 20.22 2.81
CA LEU A 74 -5.82 20.09 2.16
C LEU A 74 -5.91 20.51 0.69
N LYS A 75 -4.90 21.25 0.25
CA LYS A 75 -4.75 21.63 -1.16
C LYS A 75 -4.26 20.48 -1.98
N THR A 76 -4.67 20.44 -3.25
CA THR A 76 -4.16 19.46 -4.22
C THR A 76 -2.66 19.66 -4.46
N ALA A 77 -1.92 18.55 -4.59
CA ALA A 77 -0.46 18.59 -4.60
C ALA A 77 0.16 18.50 -6.01
N PHE A 78 -0.55 17.90 -6.97
CA PHE A 78 0.04 17.52 -8.26
C PHE A 78 -0.64 18.16 -9.45
N LYS A 79 -1.83 18.71 -9.27
CA LYS A 79 -2.62 19.33 -10.32
C LYS A 79 -3.56 20.37 -9.73
N ASP A 80 -3.60 21.56 -10.34
CA ASP A 80 -4.57 22.59 -9.97
C ASP A 80 -6.00 22.08 -10.25
N GLY A 81 -6.87 22.22 -9.26
CA GLY A 81 -8.24 21.69 -9.33
C GLY A 81 -8.31 20.15 -9.41
N GLY A 82 -7.24 19.45 -9.03
CA GLY A 82 -7.19 18.00 -8.91
C GLY A 82 -7.87 17.46 -7.65
N THR A 83 -7.60 16.20 -7.32
CA THR A 83 -8.20 15.49 -6.18
C THR A 83 -7.18 14.88 -5.24
N VAL A 84 -5.93 14.73 -5.69
CA VAL A 84 -4.85 14.10 -4.94
C VAL A 84 -4.14 15.13 -4.04
N THR A 85 -4.06 14.82 -2.76
CA THR A 85 -3.51 15.70 -1.72
C THR A 85 -2.43 14.97 -0.91
N PRO A 86 -1.65 15.68 -0.08
CA PRO A 86 -0.74 15.01 0.86
C PRO A 86 -1.45 14.08 1.85
N GLY A 87 -2.75 14.29 2.11
CA GLY A 87 -3.54 13.49 3.05
C GLY A 87 -4.08 12.18 2.47
N ASN A 88 -4.17 12.07 1.13
CA ASN A 88 -4.62 10.87 0.43
C ASN A 88 -3.54 10.27 -0.49
N SER A 89 -2.29 10.58 -0.18
CA SER A 89 -1.07 10.06 -0.81
C SER A 89 -0.14 9.49 0.25
N SER A 90 0.65 8.46 -0.09
CA SER A 90 1.71 7.98 0.80
C SER A 90 2.81 9.03 0.98
N GLY A 91 3.47 8.99 2.13
CA GLY A 91 4.67 9.80 2.36
C GLY A 91 5.89 9.26 1.62
N ILE A 92 6.94 10.08 1.58
CA ILE A 92 8.29 9.65 1.21
C ILE A 92 9.04 9.43 2.52
N ASN A 93 9.22 8.16 2.89
CA ASN A 93 9.77 7.79 4.19
C ASN A 93 11.08 7.02 4.00
N ASP A 94 12.04 7.23 4.91
CA ASP A 94 13.23 6.39 4.99
C ASP A 94 12.88 5.10 5.70
N GLY A 95 13.40 3.99 5.19
CA GLY A 95 13.16 2.67 5.76
C GLY A 95 14.08 1.62 5.19
N ALA A 96 14.21 0.51 5.90
CA ALA A 96 14.95 -0.66 5.44
C ALA A 96 14.24 -1.93 5.87
N ALA A 97 14.26 -2.94 5.03
CA ALA A 97 13.77 -4.29 5.34
C ALA A 97 14.73 -5.34 4.79
N ALA A 98 14.83 -6.46 5.46
CA ALA A 98 15.64 -7.59 5.02
C ALA A 98 14.85 -8.90 5.13
N LEU A 99 14.92 -9.72 4.09
CA LEU A 99 14.29 -11.04 4.02
C LEU A 99 15.34 -12.10 3.68
N LEU A 100 15.30 -13.21 4.37
CA LEU A 100 16.08 -14.40 4.02
C LEU A 100 15.22 -15.31 3.14
N LEU A 101 15.62 -15.45 1.88
CA LEU A 101 14.99 -16.36 0.93
C LEU A 101 15.84 -17.61 0.76
N THR A 102 15.22 -18.79 0.85
CA THR A 102 15.91 -20.08 0.67
C THR A 102 14.98 -21.11 0.08
N THR A 103 15.52 -22.26 -0.35
CA THR A 103 14.70 -23.40 -0.76
C THR A 103 14.15 -24.15 0.46
N PHE A 104 13.06 -24.85 0.29
CA PHE A 104 12.50 -25.70 1.34
C PHE A 104 13.52 -26.74 1.85
N LYS A 105 14.31 -27.33 0.95
CA LYS A 105 15.37 -28.29 1.26
C LYS A 105 16.43 -27.66 2.19
N GLU A 106 16.93 -26.49 1.83
CA GLU A 106 17.93 -25.78 2.65
C GLU A 106 17.35 -25.36 4.01
N ALA A 107 16.08 -24.91 4.04
CA ALA A 107 15.42 -24.60 5.30
C ALA A 107 15.39 -25.80 6.25
N GLN A 108 15.03 -26.99 5.73
CA GLN A 108 15.02 -28.23 6.51
C GLN A 108 16.42 -28.63 6.99
N GLN A 109 17.43 -28.58 6.09
CA GLN A 109 18.81 -28.97 6.44
C GLN A 109 19.43 -28.07 7.52
N ASN A 110 19.05 -26.80 7.55
CA ASN A 110 19.54 -25.83 8.51
C ASN A 110 18.58 -25.60 9.71
N SER A 111 17.55 -26.43 9.85
CA SER A 111 16.54 -26.33 10.92
C SER A 111 15.86 -24.96 10.98
N LEU A 112 15.74 -24.27 9.85
CA LEU A 112 15.03 -23.00 9.73
C LEU A 112 13.53 -23.25 9.70
N LYS A 113 12.77 -22.41 10.39
CA LYS A 113 11.30 -22.42 10.33
C LYS A 113 10.83 -21.40 9.27
N PRO A 114 10.32 -21.84 8.11
CA PRO A 114 9.77 -20.91 7.12
C PRO A 114 8.58 -20.14 7.68
N LEU A 115 8.51 -18.83 7.43
CA LEU A 115 7.35 -17.99 7.76
C LEU A 115 6.26 -18.14 6.69
N ALA A 116 6.68 -18.22 5.42
CA ALA A 116 5.77 -18.37 4.28
C ALA A 116 6.48 -19.08 3.13
N LYS A 117 5.71 -19.52 2.16
CA LYS A 117 6.19 -20.07 0.88
C LYS A 117 5.73 -19.17 -0.26
N ILE A 118 6.66 -18.74 -1.11
CA ILE A 118 6.32 -18.03 -2.35
C ILE A 118 5.79 -19.07 -3.34
N ILE A 119 4.51 -18.96 -3.71
CA ILE A 119 3.85 -19.89 -4.62
C ILE A 119 3.96 -19.39 -6.05
N SER A 120 3.72 -18.10 -6.28
CA SER A 120 3.74 -17.50 -7.61
C SER A 120 4.12 -16.02 -7.53
N TRP A 121 4.52 -15.47 -8.66
CA TRP A 121 4.73 -14.03 -8.86
C TRP A 121 4.45 -13.65 -10.31
N ALA A 122 4.16 -12.37 -10.54
CA ALA A 122 4.00 -11.82 -11.88
C ALA A 122 4.53 -10.39 -11.96
N SER A 123 5.03 -10.04 -13.14
CA SER A 123 5.35 -8.67 -13.51
C SER A 123 4.61 -8.33 -14.79
N VAL A 124 4.06 -7.11 -14.86
CA VAL A 124 3.26 -6.67 -16.00
C VAL A 124 3.70 -5.28 -16.44
N GLY A 125 3.56 -5.01 -17.72
CA GLY A 125 3.67 -3.67 -18.29
C GLY A 125 2.28 -3.14 -18.62
N LEU A 126 2.09 -1.84 -18.45
CA LEU A 126 0.84 -1.18 -18.84
C LEU A 126 1.12 0.26 -19.30
N GLU A 127 0.09 0.95 -19.73
CA GLU A 127 0.14 2.35 -20.12
C GLU A 127 0.72 3.21 -18.97
N PRO A 128 1.86 3.89 -19.17
CA PRO A 128 2.54 4.63 -18.09
C PRO A 128 1.68 5.69 -17.41
N SER A 129 0.74 6.29 -18.14
CA SER A 129 -0.17 7.29 -17.60
C SER A 129 -1.14 6.75 -16.56
N LEU A 130 -1.28 5.42 -16.48
CA LEU A 130 -2.16 4.68 -15.58
C LEU A 130 -1.39 3.66 -14.73
N MET A 131 -0.11 3.88 -14.49
CA MET A 131 0.77 2.93 -13.82
C MET A 131 0.22 2.39 -12.49
N GLY A 132 -0.59 3.16 -11.79
CA GLY A 132 -1.22 2.74 -10.53
C GLY A 132 -2.16 1.53 -10.65
N LEU A 133 -2.58 1.15 -11.86
CA LEU A 133 -3.42 -0.03 -12.11
C LEU A 133 -2.62 -1.33 -12.30
N GLY A 134 -1.30 -1.27 -12.26
CA GLY A 134 -0.42 -2.45 -12.42
C GLY A 134 -0.79 -3.65 -11.55
N PRO A 135 -1.16 -3.47 -10.27
CA PRO A 135 -1.54 -4.57 -9.40
C PRO A 135 -2.70 -5.43 -9.93
N ILE A 136 -3.65 -4.87 -10.68
CA ILE A 136 -4.81 -5.60 -11.20
C ILE A 136 -4.35 -6.79 -12.06
N GLU A 137 -3.62 -6.50 -13.13
CA GLU A 137 -3.15 -7.53 -14.04
C GLU A 137 -2.08 -8.43 -13.40
N ALA A 138 -1.23 -7.88 -12.52
CA ALA A 138 -0.23 -8.67 -11.80
C ALA A 138 -0.88 -9.71 -10.87
N ILE A 139 -1.94 -9.34 -10.15
CA ILE A 139 -2.72 -10.25 -9.30
C ILE A 139 -3.34 -11.37 -10.17
N HIS A 140 -4.01 -11.00 -11.26
CA HIS A 140 -4.65 -11.97 -12.15
C HIS A 140 -3.63 -12.94 -12.75
N GLN A 141 -2.49 -12.45 -13.22
CA GLN A 141 -1.44 -13.32 -13.79
C GLN A 141 -0.79 -14.22 -12.74
N ALA A 142 -0.51 -13.71 -11.55
CA ALA A 142 0.06 -14.51 -10.47
C ALA A 142 -0.90 -15.63 -10.04
N SER A 143 -2.19 -15.33 -9.86
CA SER A 143 -3.22 -16.31 -9.48
C SER A 143 -3.47 -17.34 -10.58
N LYS A 144 -3.51 -16.91 -11.85
CA LYS A 144 -3.68 -17.79 -13.00
C LYS A 144 -2.57 -18.83 -13.14
N LYS A 145 -1.31 -18.46 -12.86
CA LYS A 145 -0.16 -19.40 -12.91
C LYS A 145 -0.31 -20.62 -12.01
N VAL A 146 -1.07 -20.48 -10.93
CA VAL A 146 -1.26 -21.53 -9.91
C VAL A 146 -2.70 -21.99 -9.81
N ASN A 147 -3.55 -21.56 -10.74
CA ASN A 147 -4.97 -21.88 -10.81
C ASN A 147 -5.74 -21.54 -9.52
N TRP A 148 -5.38 -20.44 -8.87
CA TRP A 148 -6.12 -19.94 -7.70
C TRP A 148 -7.23 -19.00 -8.14
N ASN A 149 -8.39 -19.19 -7.53
CA ASN A 149 -9.50 -18.26 -7.65
C ASN A 149 -9.29 -17.10 -6.68
N LEU A 150 -9.49 -15.86 -7.11
CA LEU A 150 -9.32 -14.68 -6.25
C LEU A 150 -10.25 -14.71 -5.02
N ASN A 151 -11.41 -15.32 -5.13
CA ASN A 151 -12.36 -15.48 -4.02
C ASN A 151 -11.89 -16.47 -2.93
N GLU A 152 -10.84 -17.25 -3.19
CA GLU A 152 -10.25 -18.22 -2.26
C GLU A 152 -9.01 -17.66 -1.55
N ILE A 153 -8.64 -16.42 -1.83
CA ILE A 153 -7.52 -15.73 -1.21
C ILE A 153 -8.03 -15.01 0.03
N ASP A 154 -7.48 -15.36 1.19
CA ASP A 154 -7.93 -14.84 2.48
C ASP A 154 -7.48 -13.40 2.75
N LEU A 155 -6.31 -12.99 2.21
CA LEU A 155 -5.72 -11.69 2.50
C LEU A 155 -5.03 -11.10 1.26
N PHE A 156 -5.24 -9.83 1.03
CA PHE A 156 -4.52 -9.03 0.04
C PHE A 156 -3.76 -7.89 0.72
N GLU A 157 -2.46 -7.82 0.48
CA GLU A 157 -1.62 -6.68 0.85
C GLU A 157 -1.35 -5.84 -0.39
N ILE A 158 -1.87 -4.63 -0.42
CA ILE A 158 -1.74 -3.70 -1.55
C ILE A 158 -1.19 -2.38 -1.05
N ASN A 159 -0.07 -1.96 -1.63
CA ASN A 159 0.54 -0.68 -1.28
C ASN A 159 -0.41 0.48 -1.64
N GLU A 160 -0.73 1.29 -0.65
CA GLU A 160 -1.60 2.47 -0.76
C GLU A 160 -0.78 3.70 -1.19
N ALA A 161 -0.15 3.64 -2.38
CA ALA A 161 0.64 4.77 -2.88
C ALA A 161 -0.20 6.05 -3.02
N PHE A 162 -1.45 5.89 -3.49
CA PHE A 162 -2.48 6.93 -3.56
C PHE A 162 -3.85 6.29 -3.30
N ALA A 163 -4.70 6.96 -2.55
CA ALA A 163 -6.06 6.47 -2.31
C ALA A 163 -6.83 6.22 -3.61
N ALA A 164 -6.69 7.11 -4.60
CA ALA A 164 -7.30 6.93 -5.93
C ALA A 164 -6.85 5.62 -6.60
N GLN A 165 -5.57 5.29 -6.51
CA GLN A 165 -5.00 4.07 -7.06
C GLN A 165 -5.52 2.84 -6.31
N ALA A 166 -5.48 2.85 -4.97
CA ALA A 166 -5.92 1.72 -4.16
C ALA A 166 -7.41 1.41 -4.37
N ILE A 167 -8.27 2.44 -4.35
CA ILE A 167 -9.71 2.31 -4.64
C ILE A 167 -9.94 1.69 -6.02
N ALA A 168 -9.22 2.17 -7.06
CA ALA A 168 -9.36 1.63 -8.41
C ALA A 168 -8.94 0.16 -8.47
N VAL A 169 -7.81 -0.21 -7.85
CA VAL A 169 -7.33 -1.59 -7.83
C VAL A 169 -8.34 -2.51 -7.14
N ILE A 170 -8.82 -2.14 -5.97
CA ILE A 170 -9.82 -2.93 -5.21
C ILE A 170 -11.09 -3.13 -6.05
N SER A 171 -11.63 -2.05 -6.59
CA SER A 171 -12.91 -2.10 -7.32
C SER A 171 -12.83 -2.86 -8.65
N LEU A 172 -11.70 -2.76 -9.37
CA LEU A 172 -11.55 -3.33 -10.71
C LEU A 172 -11.02 -4.76 -10.71
N SER A 173 -10.23 -5.16 -9.71
CA SER A 173 -9.77 -6.54 -9.59
C SER A 173 -10.82 -7.46 -8.98
N LEU A 174 -11.94 -6.92 -8.48
CA LEU A 174 -13.01 -7.67 -7.80
C LEU A 174 -12.50 -8.44 -6.56
N ILE A 175 -11.44 -7.96 -5.94
CA ILE A 175 -10.94 -8.50 -4.68
C ILE A 175 -11.69 -7.89 -3.50
N HIS A 176 -11.77 -8.66 -2.42
CA HIS A 176 -12.26 -8.17 -1.13
C HIS A 176 -11.08 -7.77 -0.24
N ILE A 177 -11.21 -6.69 0.49
CA ILE A 177 -10.22 -6.22 1.47
C ILE A 177 -10.93 -5.92 2.79
#